data_c4757419e1436c92f1d91e44fd7f36b5
#
_entry.id   c4757419e1436c92f1d91e44fd7f36b5
#
_cell.length_a   1.000
_cell.length_b   1.000
_cell.length_c   1.000
_cell.angle_alpha   90.00
_cell.angle_beta   90.00
_cell.angle_gamma   90.00
#
_symmetry.space_group_name_H-M   'P 1'
#
loop_
_entity.id
_entity.type
_entity.pdbx_description
1 polymer ?
#
loop_
_entity_poly.entity_id
_entity_poly.type
_entity_poly.pdbx_seq_one_letter_code
_entity_poly.pdbx_strand_id
1 'polypeptide(L)'
;MFEILSAQFEKADQINPGLMEWIKSDIQYTLSTEASRTPFYCTPRPVEELNILFDFISDNIVSCANIMAKGTASAYYDSPDWHRNFSIADYWGMWYNKGSSAIGHNHWPYAISFAYYVNCPEGSSPIIIDGNEIQVESGKLILFPGHTVHEVKTCPVDNRFMVAGNIAYLGGLGAGVVQR
;
A
#
# COMPACT_ATOMS: atom_id res chain seq x y z
N MET A 1 -16.82 11.50 1.18
CA MET A 1 -15.83 11.07 0.18
C MET A 1 -14.50 11.02 0.91
N PHE A 2 -13.91 9.84 1.06
CA PHE A 2 -12.58 9.72 1.66
C PHE A 2 -11.56 10.29 0.69
N GLU A 3 -10.67 11.14 1.16
CA GLU A 3 -9.60 11.67 0.34
C GLU A 3 -8.50 10.61 0.20
N ILE A 4 -8.17 10.28 -1.03
CA ILE A 4 -7.13 9.33 -1.43
C ILE A 4 -5.94 10.15 -1.87
N LEU A 5 -4.75 9.84 -1.35
CA LEU A 5 -3.51 10.43 -1.83
C LEU A 5 -2.92 9.59 -2.96
N SER A 6 -2.58 10.22 -4.06
CA SER A 6 -1.75 9.63 -5.11
C SER A 6 -0.45 10.42 -5.28
N ALA A 7 0.66 9.72 -5.40
CA ALA A 7 1.97 10.29 -5.65
C ALA A 7 2.70 9.47 -6.72
N GLN A 8 3.46 10.14 -7.58
CA GLN A 8 4.31 9.50 -8.60
C GLN A 8 5.75 9.45 -8.09
N PHE A 9 6.38 8.28 -8.16
CA PHE A 9 7.76 8.10 -7.76
C PHE A 9 8.69 8.30 -8.95
N GLU A 10 9.45 9.38 -8.95
CA GLU A 10 10.33 9.77 -10.06
C GLU A 10 11.49 8.76 -10.30
N LYS A 11 11.89 8.00 -9.28
CA LYS A 11 12.96 7.00 -9.37
C LYS A 11 12.44 5.58 -9.60
N ALA A 12 11.21 5.44 -10.08
CA ALA A 12 10.57 4.14 -10.30
C ALA A 12 11.42 3.21 -11.18
N ASP A 13 12.02 3.73 -12.24
CA ASP A 13 12.87 2.94 -13.15
C ASP A 13 14.11 2.34 -12.48
N GLN A 14 14.55 2.91 -11.34
CA GLN A 14 15.72 2.42 -10.60
C GLN A 14 15.39 1.23 -9.70
N ILE A 15 14.16 1.15 -9.18
CA ILE A 15 13.77 0.13 -8.21
C ILE A 15 12.79 -0.90 -8.76
N ASN A 16 11.95 -0.55 -9.72
CA ASN A 16 10.91 -1.44 -10.22
C ASN A 16 11.43 -2.76 -10.79
N PRO A 17 12.56 -2.82 -11.52
CA PRO A 17 13.11 -4.08 -11.98
C PRO A 17 13.43 -5.05 -10.83
N GLY A 18 14.11 -4.57 -9.78
CA GLY A 18 14.44 -5.39 -8.61
C GLY A 18 13.22 -5.83 -7.81
N LEU A 19 12.24 -4.93 -7.63
CA LEU A 19 10.96 -5.28 -6.99
C LEU A 19 10.20 -6.34 -7.79
N MET A 20 10.18 -6.24 -9.11
CA MET A 20 9.51 -7.24 -9.97
C MET A 20 10.20 -8.61 -9.88
N GLU A 21 11.53 -8.66 -9.88
CA GLU A 21 12.28 -9.91 -9.71
C GLU A 21 12.02 -10.53 -8.33
N TRP A 22 12.04 -9.72 -7.26
CA TRP A 22 11.68 -10.19 -5.93
C TRP A 22 10.27 -10.80 -5.92
N ILE A 23 9.25 -10.08 -6.43
CA ILE A 23 7.89 -10.60 -6.45
C ILE A 23 7.81 -11.94 -7.18
N LYS A 24 8.40 -12.04 -8.38
CA LYS A 24 8.40 -13.29 -9.17
C LYS A 24 9.06 -14.46 -8.46
N SER A 25 10.20 -14.20 -7.80
CA SER A 25 10.99 -15.25 -7.16
C SER A 25 10.38 -15.76 -5.85
N ASP A 26 9.49 -14.98 -5.23
CA ASP A 26 8.98 -15.25 -3.89
C ASP A 26 7.45 -15.49 -3.85
N ILE A 27 6.82 -15.70 -4.99
CA ILE A 27 5.41 -16.11 -5.05
C ILE A 27 5.22 -17.43 -4.31
N GLN A 28 4.35 -17.43 -3.29
CA GLN A 28 4.01 -18.63 -2.52
C GLN A 28 2.52 -18.96 -2.56
N TYR A 29 1.69 -17.99 -2.94
CA TYR A 29 0.24 -18.16 -2.96
C TYR A 29 -0.28 -17.83 -4.36
N THR A 30 -0.81 -18.86 -5.04
CA THR A 30 -1.42 -18.73 -6.37
C THR A 30 -2.82 -19.33 -6.30
N LEU A 31 -3.82 -18.53 -6.59
CA LEU A 31 -5.20 -18.96 -6.72
C LEU A 31 -5.63 -18.75 -8.18
N SER A 32 -6.52 -19.62 -8.67
CA SER A 32 -6.87 -19.64 -10.09
C SER A 32 -7.55 -18.37 -10.61
N THR A 33 -8.17 -17.60 -9.73
CA THR A 33 -8.96 -16.39 -10.07
C THR A 33 -8.49 -15.14 -9.33
N GLU A 34 -7.53 -15.26 -8.43
CA GLU A 34 -6.98 -14.13 -7.68
C GLU A 34 -5.53 -13.86 -8.11
N ALA A 35 -5.02 -12.68 -7.76
CA ALA A 35 -3.62 -12.37 -7.96
C ALA A 35 -2.73 -13.29 -7.12
N SER A 36 -1.62 -13.73 -7.71
CA SER A 36 -0.56 -14.41 -6.98
C SER A 36 0.14 -13.43 -6.02
N ARG A 37 0.59 -13.90 -4.87
CA ARG A 37 1.27 -13.04 -3.89
C ARG A 37 2.44 -13.73 -3.19
N THR A 38 3.35 -12.92 -2.71
CA THR A 38 4.39 -13.33 -1.76
C THR A 38 3.79 -13.57 -0.36
N PRO A 39 4.54 -14.09 0.61
CA PRO A 39 4.17 -14.01 2.02
C PRO A 39 3.92 -12.56 2.46
N PHE A 40 3.24 -12.40 3.60
CA PHE A 40 3.21 -11.12 4.31
C PHE A 40 4.51 -10.95 5.08
N TYR A 41 5.17 -9.80 4.89
CA TYR A 41 6.40 -9.44 5.57
C TYR A 41 6.15 -8.34 6.60
N CYS A 42 6.57 -8.57 7.84
CA CYS A 42 6.64 -7.51 8.85
C CYS A 42 8.08 -6.97 8.96
N THR A 43 9.05 -7.85 8.87
CA THR A 43 10.52 -7.64 8.86
C THR A 43 11.18 -9.01 8.59
N PRO A 44 12.41 -9.11 8.08
CA PRO A 44 13.22 -8.09 7.43
C PRO A 44 12.75 -7.80 6.00
N ARG A 45 13.29 -6.74 5.41
CA ARG A 45 13.02 -6.42 4.00
C ARG A 45 13.85 -7.33 3.10
N PRO A 46 13.24 -8.11 2.19
CA PRO A 46 13.96 -9.13 1.42
C PRO A 46 14.89 -8.55 0.33
N VAL A 47 14.68 -7.30 -0.10
CA VAL A 47 15.51 -6.63 -1.12
C VAL A 47 15.72 -5.15 -0.77
N GLU A 48 16.83 -4.56 -1.24
CA GLU A 48 17.20 -3.19 -0.92
C GLU A 48 16.25 -2.15 -1.54
N GLU A 49 15.69 -2.43 -2.69
CA GLU A 49 14.71 -1.59 -3.39
C GLU A 49 13.50 -1.26 -2.51
N LEU A 50 13.14 -2.16 -1.61
CA LEU A 50 12.08 -1.91 -0.62
C LEU A 50 12.46 -0.84 0.40
N ASN A 51 13.74 -0.63 0.71
CA ASN A 51 14.15 0.47 1.58
C ASN A 51 13.86 1.81 0.90
N ILE A 52 14.23 1.93 -0.37
CA ILE A 52 14.01 3.14 -1.17
C ILE A 52 12.51 3.40 -1.33
N LEU A 53 11.72 2.35 -1.62
CA LEU A 53 10.27 2.47 -1.72
C LEU A 53 9.64 2.92 -0.39
N PHE A 54 10.08 2.37 0.74
CA PHE A 54 9.50 2.67 2.04
C PHE A 54 9.88 4.06 2.55
N ASP A 55 11.04 4.58 2.17
CA ASP A 55 11.38 5.98 2.40
C ASP A 55 10.40 6.90 1.64
N PHE A 56 10.16 6.62 0.35
CA PHE A 56 9.17 7.34 -0.44
C PHE A 56 7.75 7.25 0.14
N ILE A 57 7.32 6.07 0.59
CA ILE A 57 6.02 5.89 1.25
C ILE A 57 5.98 6.73 2.53
N SER A 58 7.02 6.69 3.35
CA SER A 58 7.12 7.42 4.61
C SER A 58 7.00 8.93 4.42
N ASP A 59 7.62 9.48 3.39
CA ASP A 59 7.54 10.89 3.04
C ASP A 59 6.09 11.32 2.67
N ASN A 60 5.28 10.38 2.18
CA ASN A 60 3.89 10.63 1.79
C ASN A 60 2.86 10.34 2.89
N ILE A 61 3.22 9.61 3.95
CA ILE A 61 2.30 9.26 5.05
C ILE A 61 1.75 10.53 5.74
N VAL A 62 2.60 11.50 5.99
CA VAL A 62 2.20 12.76 6.67
C VAL A 62 1.14 13.49 5.86
N SER A 63 1.32 13.59 4.55
CA SER A 63 0.35 14.22 3.66
C SER A 63 -0.97 13.47 3.66
N CYS A 64 -0.95 12.14 3.59
CA CYS A 64 -2.13 11.29 3.65
C CYS A 64 -2.86 11.46 5.00
N ALA A 65 -2.12 11.40 6.11
CA ALA A 65 -2.70 11.55 7.44
C ALA A 65 -3.31 12.94 7.67
N ASN A 66 -2.68 14.01 7.16
CA ASN A 66 -3.24 15.36 7.19
C ASN A 66 -4.55 15.47 6.40
N ILE A 67 -4.63 14.81 5.25
CA ILE A 67 -5.84 14.74 4.44
C ILE A 67 -6.96 14.02 5.22
N MET A 68 -6.66 12.86 5.80
CA MET A 68 -7.61 12.09 6.59
C MET A 68 -8.08 12.82 7.84
N ALA A 69 -7.21 13.66 8.42
CA ALA A 69 -7.51 14.42 9.64
C ALA A 69 -8.37 15.67 9.41
N LYS A 70 -8.52 16.12 8.17
CA LYS A 70 -9.35 17.28 7.86
C LYS A 70 -10.77 17.09 8.39
N GLY A 71 -11.20 18.01 9.25
CA GLY A 71 -12.54 17.99 9.85
C GLY A 71 -12.71 17.08 11.06
N THR A 72 -11.66 16.42 11.52
CA THR A 72 -11.67 15.71 12.80
C THR A 72 -10.86 16.50 13.82
N ALA A 73 -11.51 16.97 14.89
CA ALA A 73 -10.81 17.45 16.07
C ALA A 73 -10.22 16.22 16.78
N SER A 74 -8.98 15.89 16.48
CA SER A 74 -8.31 14.77 17.12
C SER A 74 -7.17 15.28 17.98
N ALA A 75 -7.22 14.99 19.27
CA ALA A 75 -6.14 15.25 20.23
C ALA A 75 -4.82 14.56 19.86
N TYR A 76 -4.85 13.62 18.90
CA TYR A 76 -3.66 12.92 18.42
C TYR A 76 -2.71 13.82 17.63
N TYR A 77 -3.20 14.93 17.06
CA TYR A 77 -2.41 15.87 16.25
C TYR A 77 -1.85 17.05 17.03
N ASP A 78 -2.09 17.11 18.35
CA ASP A 78 -1.57 18.16 19.19
C ASP A 78 -0.06 18.01 19.50
N SER A 79 0.51 16.84 19.19
CA SER A 79 1.96 16.62 19.30
C SER A 79 2.67 17.01 18.00
N PRO A 80 3.70 17.86 18.03
CA PRO A 80 4.46 18.23 16.83
C PRO A 80 5.10 17.02 16.10
N ASP A 81 5.30 15.91 16.80
CA ASP A 81 5.92 14.70 16.29
C ASP A 81 4.91 13.56 16.00
N TRP A 82 3.61 13.86 15.94
CA TRP A 82 2.57 12.85 15.74
C TRP A 82 2.80 11.97 14.49
N HIS A 83 3.37 12.53 13.43
CA HIS A 83 3.65 11.83 12.18
C HIS A 83 4.67 10.69 12.35
N ARG A 84 5.54 10.76 13.36
CA ARG A 84 6.52 9.71 13.68
C ARG A 84 5.89 8.46 14.28
N ASN A 85 4.62 8.53 14.65
CA ASN A 85 3.88 7.40 15.18
C ASN A 85 3.32 6.47 14.10
N PHE A 86 3.52 6.78 12.82
CA PHE A 86 3.16 5.88 11.75
C PHE A 86 4.33 4.93 11.41
N SER A 87 4.01 3.65 11.23
CA SER A 87 4.97 2.63 10.86
C SER A 87 4.37 1.65 9.86
N ILE A 88 5.12 1.27 8.85
CA ILE A 88 4.74 0.17 7.96
C ILE A 88 4.71 -1.09 8.81
N ALA A 89 3.52 -1.68 8.94
CA ALA A 89 3.28 -2.84 9.80
C ALA A 89 3.53 -4.15 9.07
N ASP A 90 3.03 -4.24 7.86
CA ASP A 90 3.22 -5.37 6.97
C ASP A 90 3.14 -4.97 5.50
N TYR A 91 3.67 -5.81 4.63
CA TYR A 91 3.66 -5.61 3.19
C TYR A 91 3.83 -6.94 2.44
N TRP A 92 3.43 -6.95 1.16
CA TRP A 92 3.57 -8.09 0.26
C TRP A 92 3.63 -7.64 -1.20
N GLY A 93 4.23 -8.47 -2.04
CA GLY A 93 4.20 -8.31 -3.48
C GLY A 93 3.01 -9.04 -4.10
N MET A 94 2.43 -8.47 -5.14
CA MET A 94 1.33 -9.07 -5.90
C MET A 94 1.64 -9.10 -7.39
N TRP A 95 1.23 -10.19 -8.02
CA TRP A 95 1.36 -10.41 -9.46
C TRP A 95 0.00 -10.80 -10.04
N TYR A 96 -0.54 -9.90 -10.85
CA TYR A 96 -1.77 -10.12 -11.60
C TYR A 96 -1.44 -10.54 -13.02
N ASN A 97 -2.08 -11.61 -13.47
CA ASN A 97 -2.14 -12.00 -14.86
C ASN A 97 -3.56 -11.89 -15.39
N LYS A 98 -3.73 -12.02 -16.69
CA LYS A 98 -5.04 -11.99 -17.32
C LYS A 98 -5.98 -12.99 -16.63
N GLY A 99 -7.15 -12.51 -16.24
CA GLY A 99 -8.13 -13.28 -15.48
C GLY A 99 -8.03 -13.12 -13.96
N SER A 100 -6.93 -12.60 -13.43
CA SER A 100 -6.79 -12.36 -11.99
C SER A 100 -7.60 -11.17 -11.50
N SER A 101 -8.05 -11.22 -10.27
CA SER A 101 -8.78 -10.16 -9.59
C SER A 101 -8.37 -10.02 -8.13
N ALA A 102 -8.90 -9.04 -7.44
CA ALA A 102 -8.94 -8.99 -5.97
C ALA A 102 -10.36 -8.62 -5.54
N ILE A 103 -10.97 -9.48 -4.74
CA ILE A 103 -12.33 -9.26 -4.23
C ILE A 103 -12.36 -8.07 -3.27
N GLY A 104 -13.54 -7.44 -3.12
CA GLY A 104 -13.73 -6.32 -2.22
C GLY A 104 -13.41 -6.69 -0.77
N HIS A 105 -12.45 -5.97 -0.16
CA HIS A 105 -12.00 -6.17 1.21
C HIS A 105 -11.46 -4.87 1.80
N ASN A 106 -11.18 -4.87 3.09
CA ASN A 106 -10.50 -3.77 3.78
C ASN A 106 -9.41 -4.32 4.71
N HIS A 107 -8.65 -3.43 5.31
CA HIS A 107 -7.51 -3.77 6.16
C HIS A 107 -7.70 -3.27 7.60
N TRP A 108 -8.94 -3.24 8.11
CA TRP A 108 -9.14 -2.94 9.52
C TRP A 108 -8.34 -3.90 10.42
N PRO A 109 -7.61 -3.46 11.46
CA PRO A 109 -7.65 -2.13 12.11
C PRO A 109 -6.49 -1.18 11.72
N TYR A 110 -5.82 -1.38 10.60
CA TYR A 110 -4.74 -0.50 10.20
C TYR A 110 -5.23 0.92 9.87
N ALA A 111 -4.38 1.91 10.15
CA ALA A 111 -4.73 3.31 9.92
C ALA A 111 -4.78 3.65 8.44
N ILE A 112 -3.76 3.24 7.69
CA ILE A 112 -3.59 3.51 6.26
C ILE A 112 -3.20 2.22 5.56
N SER A 113 -3.70 2.02 4.34
CA SER A 113 -3.21 1.02 3.40
C SER A 113 -2.51 1.71 2.24
N PHE A 114 -1.56 1.02 1.63
CA PHE A 114 -0.88 1.52 0.44
C PHE A 114 -0.85 0.49 -0.69
N ALA A 115 -0.81 1.01 -1.90
CA ALA A 115 -0.59 0.25 -3.13
C ALA A 115 0.42 1.01 -4.00
N TYR A 116 1.61 0.42 -4.21
CA TYR A 116 2.62 0.92 -5.12
C TYR A 116 2.68 0.05 -6.37
N TYR A 117 2.57 0.65 -7.53
CA TYR A 117 2.49 -0.05 -8.81
C TYR A 117 3.88 -0.17 -9.43
N VAL A 118 4.44 -1.37 -9.38
CA VAL A 118 5.77 -1.69 -9.90
C VAL A 118 5.75 -1.77 -11.43
N ASN A 119 4.76 -2.46 -11.98
CA ASN A 119 4.58 -2.57 -13.43
C ASN A 119 3.09 -2.60 -13.77
N CYS A 120 2.66 -1.66 -14.58
CA CYS A 120 1.30 -1.57 -15.10
C CYS A 120 1.33 -1.52 -16.63
N PRO A 121 1.22 -2.65 -17.33
CA PRO A 121 1.05 -2.66 -18.77
C PRO A 121 -0.18 -1.86 -19.20
N GLU A 122 -0.17 -1.36 -20.42
CA GLU A 122 -1.34 -0.69 -21.01
C GLU A 122 -2.57 -1.59 -20.92
N GLY A 123 -3.70 -1.02 -20.51
CA GLY A 123 -4.94 -1.76 -20.27
C GLY A 123 -5.03 -2.43 -18.89
N SER A 124 -4.08 -2.21 -17.98
CA SER A 124 -4.20 -2.69 -16.59
C SER A 124 -5.49 -2.20 -15.93
N SER A 125 -6.17 -3.09 -15.20
CA SER A 125 -7.38 -2.71 -14.46
C SER A 125 -7.08 -1.64 -13.41
N PRO A 126 -7.97 -0.63 -13.25
CA PRO A 126 -7.89 0.32 -12.15
C PRO A 126 -8.04 -0.38 -10.80
N ILE A 127 -7.66 0.28 -9.73
CA ILE A 127 -8.13 -0.05 -8.39
C ILE A 127 -9.43 0.69 -8.13
N ILE A 128 -10.38 0.02 -7.50
CA ILE A 128 -11.64 0.62 -7.08
C ILE A 128 -11.59 0.80 -5.57
N ILE A 129 -11.70 2.03 -5.10
CA ILE A 129 -11.66 2.38 -3.67
C ILE A 129 -12.96 3.12 -3.33
N ASP A 130 -13.74 2.56 -2.42
CA ASP A 130 -15.06 3.09 -2.03
C ASP A 130 -15.97 3.34 -3.27
N GLY A 131 -15.94 2.40 -4.23
CA GLY A 131 -16.70 2.47 -5.48
C GLY A 131 -16.13 3.41 -6.55
N ASN A 132 -15.03 4.12 -6.29
CA ASN A 132 -14.41 5.03 -7.25
C ASN A 132 -13.24 4.35 -7.95
N GLU A 133 -13.25 4.38 -9.29
CA GLU A 133 -12.14 3.88 -10.10
C GLU A 133 -10.96 4.85 -10.12
N ILE A 134 -9.77 4.35 -9.79
CA ILE A 134 -8.53 5.12 -9.82
C ILE A 134 -7.60 4.46 -10.81
N GLN A 135 -7.23 5.20 -11.86
CA GLN A 135 -6.31 4.72 -12.88
C GLN A 135 -4.92 4.54 -12.30
N VAL A 136 -4.28 3.46 -12.73
CA VAL A 136 -2.97 3.04 -12.24
C VAL A 136 -1.93 3.05 -13.36
N GLU A 137 -0.70 3.34 -12.96
CA GLU A 137 0.47 3.38 -13.85
C GLU A 137 1.72 3.00 -13.07
N SER A 138 2.77 2.58 -13.76
CA SER A 138 4.03 2.22 -13.12
C SER A 138 4.64 3.42 -12.37
N GLY A 139 5.12 3.18 -11.15
CA GLY A 139 5.67 4.22 -10.27
C GLY A 139 4.63 4.96 -9.43
N LYS A 140 3.35 4.69 -9.60
CA LYS A 140 2.29 5.33 -8.82
C LYS A 140 2.15 4.69 -7.45
N LEU A 141 2.09 5.53 -6.42
CA LEU A 141 1.71 5.19 -5.04
C LEU A 141 0.30 5.70 -4.77
N ILE A 142 -0.52 4.87 -4.17
CA ILE A 142 -1.84 5.23 -3.67
C ILE A 142 -1.89 4.92 -2.17
N LEU A 143 -2.29 5.90 -1.36
CA LEU A 143 -2.51 5.79 0.08
C LEU A 143 -3.98 6.08 0.38
N PHE A 144 -4.60 5.24 1.20
CA PHE A 144 -6.01 5.37 1.56
C PHE A 144 -6.27 4.80 2.97
N PRO A 145 -7.37 5.20 3.64
CA PRO A 145 -7.68 4.69 4.98
C PRO A 145 -7.83 3.17 5.00
N GLY A 146 -7.21 2.49 5.96
CA GLY A 146 -7.18 1.04 6.04
C GLY A 146 -8.56 0.37 6.18
N HIS A 147 -9.57 1.10 6.66
CA HIS A 147 -10.95 0.61 6.77
C HIS A 147 -11.75 0.73 5.45
N THR A 148 -11.18 1.37 4.41
CA THR A 148 -11.89 1.59 3.15
C THR A 148 -11.92 0.32 2.32
N VAL A 149 -13.10 -0.06 1.84
CA VAL A 149 -13.25 -1.21 0.95
C VAL A 149 -12.64 -0.90 -0.41
N HIS A 150 -11.82 -1.82 -0.89
CA HIS A 150 -11.20 -1.70 -2.19
C HIS A 150 -11.14 -3.06 -2.90
N GLU A 151 -11.11 -3.01 -4.23
CA GLU A 151 -11.11 -4.19 -5.10
C GLU A 151 -10.34 -3.93 -6.40
N VAL A 152 -9.99 -5.00 -7.09
CA VAL A 152 -9.51 -4.96 -8.47
C VAL A 152 -10.37 -5.90 -9.30
N LYS A 153 -11.05 -5.38 -10.31
CA LYS A 153 -11.81 -6.19 -11.28
C LYS A 153 -10.86 -7.11 -12.05
N THR A 154 -11.43 -8.08 -12.73
CA THR A 154 -10.66 -9.01 -13.56
C THR A 154 -9.66 -8.29 -14.45
N CYS A 155 -8.37 -8.61 -14.29
CA CYS A 155 -7.29 -7.99 -15.03
C CYS A 155 -7.30 -8.50 -16.49
N PRO A 156 -7.32 -7.61 -17.49
CA PRO A 156 -7.35 -8.03 -18.90
C PRO A 156 -5.97 -8.30 -19.49
N VAL A 157 -4.91 -7.95 -18.76
CA VAL A 157 -3.52 -8.04 -19.19
C VAL A 157 -2.68 -8.89 -18.24
N ASP A 158 -1.54 -9.39 -18.72
CA ASP A 158 -0.56 -10.09 -17.91
C ASP A 158 0.48 -9.13 -17.31
N ASN A 159 1.19 -9.60 -16.29
CA ASN A 159 2.36 -8.92 -15.74
C ASN A 159 2.09 -7.55 -15.08
N ARG A 160 0.94 -7.37 -14.45
CA ARG A 160 0.72 -6.25 -13.55
C ARG A 160 1.29 -6.61 -12.17
N PHE A 161 2.31 -5.88 -11.74
CA PHE A 161 2.99 -6.08 -10.46
C PHE A 161 2.77 -4.90 -9.53
N MET A 162 2.59 -5.18 -8.24
CA MET A 162 2.48 -4.14 -7.22
C MET A 162 3.02 -4.61 -5.87
N VAL A 163 3.40 -3.65 -5.04
CA VAL A 163 3.66 -3.84 -3.61
C VAL A 163 2.51 -3.21 -2.85
N ALA A 164 1.84 -4.01 -2.03
CA ALA A 164 0.79 -3.57 -1.14
C ALA A 164 1.23 -3.70 0.32
N GLY A 165 0.59 -2.96 1.22
CA GLY A 165 0.88 -3.09 2.63
C GLY A 165 0.04 -2.17 3.49
N ASN A 166 0.30 -2.26 4.79
CA ASN A 166 -0.45 -1.59 5.82
C ASN A 166 0.45 -0.76 6.72
N ILE A 167 -0.09 0.37 7.17
CA ILE A 167 0.58 1.33 8.04
C ILE A 167 -0.24 1.43 9.33
N ALA A 168 0.41 1.12 10.44
CA ALA A 168 -0.17 1.25 11.77
C ALA A 168 0.12 2.64 12.34
N TYR A 169 -0.82 3.17 13.11
CA TYR A 169 -0.61 4.33 13.97
C TYR A 169 -0.37 3.87 15.40
N LEU A 170 0.83 4.12 15.90
CA LEU A 170 1.26 3.71 17.25
C LEU A 170 1.15 4.83 18.28
N GLY A 171 0.66 5.99 17.88
CA GLY A 171 0.43 7.12 18.76
C GLY A 171 -0.68 6.82 19.78
N GLY A 172 -0.39 6.99 21.05
CA GLY A 172 -1.29 6.65 22.14
C GLY A 172 -0.99 5.33 22.85
N LEU A 173 -0.14 4.48 22.26
CA LEU A 173 0.40 3.31 23.00
C LEU A 173 1.65 3.68 23.83
N GLY A 174 2.11 4.93 23.73
CA GLY A 174 3.46 5.33 24.11
C GLY A 174 3.67 5.84 25.52
N ALA A 175 2.78 5.82 26.48
CA ALA A 175 3.11 6.28 27.84
C ALA A 175 2.44 5.54 28.98
N GLY A 176 1.59 4.57 28.75
CA GLY A 176 0.78 4.03 29.83
C GLY A 176 0.56 2.52 29.89
N VAL A 177 0.96 1.77 28.89
CA VAL A 177 0.52 0.35 28.80
C VAL A 177 1.64 -0.66 29.09
N VAL A 178 2.87 -0.25 29.30
CA VAL A 178 4.00 -1.18 29.52
C VAL A 178 4.43 -1.28 30.97
N GLN A 179 3.62 -0.88 31.92
CA GLN A 179 3.86 -1.18 33.34
C GLN A 179 2.65 -1.86 33.97
N ARG A 180 2.48 -3.13 33.68
CA ARG A 180 1.81 -4.09 34.57
C ARG A 180 2.51 -5.43 34.49
#